data_261970c05353bae1439bfd4755cb6229
#
_entry.id   261970c05353bae1439bfd4755cb6229
#
_cell.length_a   1.000
_cell.length_b   1.000
_cell.length_c   1.000
_cell.angle_alpha   90.00
_cell.angle_beta   90.00
_cell.angle_gamma   90.00
#
_symmetry.space_group_name_H-M   'P 1'
#
loop_
_entity.id
_entity.type
_entity.pdbx_description
1 polymer ?
#
loop_
_entity_poly.entity_id
_entity_poly.type
_entity_poly.pdbx_seq_one_letter_code
_entity_poly.pdbx_strand_id
1 'polypeptide(L)'
;MLNKREKYLRILGLDENATSKEIRDCYHLLAKKFHPDKNHAPDAHNTFVNIQEAYSYLTKNKIKYWKNSYSKSNDTSIKEKDRLERIRLAKEKLRAYEQREAQKLDEKHKELTSGIKWSVFIFFAYATLVCALLLITDLFLPRVLSTEKITHVSAPIKGFDLTEVICIQTNKSTYYVSKDLRDFIIENHEVFIEKTRIFHTARSVYHYTKTNLTHYNTDYTLLNLNPILPILFLLPILIVKRKRLSILYIFAYNAVFYVVGIVFLIFICTGNRAIHILTIGIK
;
A
#
# COMPACT_ATOMS: atom_id res chain seq x y z
N MET A 1 51.50 -16.50 -33.97
CA MET A 1 50.36 -15.58 -33.70
C MET A 1 49.14 -16.42 -33.35
N LEU A 2 48.60 -16.28 -32.16
CA LEU A 2 47.35 -16.97 -31.74
C LEU A 2 46.22 -16.61 -32.69
N ASN A 3 45.50 -17.61 -33.17
CA ASN A 3 44.31 -17.40 -33.99
C ASN A 3 43.26 -16.66 -33.16
N LYS A 4 42.58 -15.68 -33.74
CA LYS A 4 41.58 -14.85 -33.05
C LYS A 4 40.49 -15.69 -32.38
N ARG A 5 40.14 -16.85 -32.96
CA ARG A 5 39.21 -17.84 -32.38
C ARG A 5 39.77 -18.44 -31.09
N GLU A 6 41.03 -18.82 -31.10
CA GLU A 6 41.73 -19.43 -29.96
C GLU A 6 41.78 -18.46 -28.77
N LYS A 7 42.06 -17.17 -29.02
CA LYS A 7 42.02 -16.12 -28.00
C LYS A 7 40.66 -16.05 -27.31
N TYR A 8 39.56 -16.09 -28.06
CA TYR A 8 38.22 -15.99 -27.48
C TYR A 8 37.78 -17.28 -26.76
N LEU A 9 38.22 -18.47 -27.24
CA LEU A 9 38.00 -19.72 -26.52
C LEU A 9 38.70 -19.71 -25.14
N ARG A 10 39.93 -19.21 -25.08
CA ARG A 10 40.67 -19.09 -23.80
C ARG A 10 40.00 -18.15 -22.85
N ILE A 11 39.37 -17.05 -23.30
CA ILE A 11 38.60 -16.15 -22.44
C ILE A 11 37.41 -16.88 -21.78
N LEU A 12 36.79 -17.81 -22.50
CA LEU A 12 35.73 -18.66 -21.96
C LEU A 12 36.25 -19.88 -21.19
N GLY A 13 37.59 -20.10 -21.15
CA GLY A 13 38.20 -21.25 -20.46
C GLY A 13 37.99 -22.56 -21.22
N LEU A 14 37.90 -22.51 -22.56
CA LEU A 14 37.61 -23.65 -23.43
C LEU A 14 38.76 -23.94 -24.35
N ASP A 15 38.88 -25.24 -24.76
CA ASP A 15 39.85 -25.73 -25.72
C ASP A 15 39.41 -25.45 -27.17
N GLU A 16 40.35 -25.61 -28.12
CA GLU A 16 40.16 -25.35 -29.56
C GLU A 16 39.02 -26.18 -30.17
N ASN A 17 38.78 -27.38 -29.64
CA ASN A 17 37.77 -28.33 -30.12
C ASN A 17 36.41 -28.15 -29.44
N ALA A 18 36.22 -27.10 -28.68
CA ALA A 18 34.99 -26.86 -27.93
C ALA A 18 33.75 -26.81 -28.83
N THR A 19 32.75 -27.56 -28.42
CA THR A 19 31.48 -27.65 -29.12
C THR A 19 30.62 -26.38 -28.85
N SER A 20 29.63 -26.17 -29.71
CA SER A 20 28.72 -25.02 -29.54
C SER A 20 27.88 -25.07 -28.28
N LYS A 21 27.66 -26.26 -27.74
CA LYS A 21 26.97 -26.47 -26.48
C LYS A 21 27.85 -26.00 -25.31
N GLU A 22 29.10 -26.45 -25.31
CA GLU A 22 30.09 -26.06 -24.28
C GLU A 22 30.32 -24.54 -24.26
N ILE A 23 30.46 -23.91 -25.44
CA ILE A 23 30.60 -22.44 -25.56
C ILE A 23 29.41 -21.73 -24.94
N ARG A 24 28.18 -22.21 -25.12
CA ARG A 24 26.98 -21.64 -24.57
C ARG A 24 26.87 -21.84 -23.05
N ASP A 25 27.16 -23.06 -22.62
CA ASP A 25 27.07 -23.45 -21.21
C ASP A 25 28.09 -22.67 -20.35
N CYS A 26 29.33 -22.57 -20.83
CA CYS A 26 30.39 -21.78 -20.20
C CYS A 26 30.07 -20.28 -20.20
N TYR A 27 29.52 -19.73 -21.29
CA TYR A 27 29.07 -18.34 -21.33
C TYR A 27 28.03 -18.08 -20.26
N HIS A 28 26.99 -18.91 -20.14
CA HIS A 28 25.94 -18.71 -19.11
C HIS A 28 26.51 -18.81 -17.69
N LEU A 29 27.44 -19.69 -17.44
CA LEU A 29 28.06 -19.85 -16.13
C LEU A 29 28.92 -18.64 -15.78
N LEU A 30 29.76 -18.18 -16.70
CA LEU A 30 30.63 -17.02 -16.51
C LEU A 30 29.82 -15.69 -16.42
N ALA A 31 28.81 -15.52 -17.26
CA ALA A 31 27.94 -14.36 -17.25
C ALA A 31 27.18 -14.23 -15.93
N LYS A 32 26.74 -15.36 -15.34
CA LYS A 32 26.11 -15.38 -14.03
C LYS A 32 27.09 -15.04 -12.89
N LYS A 33 28.35 -15.48 -13.02
CA LYS A 33 29.41 -15.25 -12.01
C LYS A 33 29.91 -13.80 -11.99
N PHE A 34 30.03 -13.18 -13.17
CA PHE A 34 30.57 -11.83 -13.37
C PHE A 34 29.50 -10.79 -13.69
N HIS A 35 28.22 -11.09 -13.42
CA HIS A 35 27.13 -10.14 -13.63
C HIS A 35 27.28 -8.89 -12.75
N PRO A 36 27.13 -7.67 -13.29
CA PRO A 36 27.33 -6.43 -12.52
C PRO A 36 26.43 -6.32 -11.28
N ASP A 37 25.21 -6.89 -11.32
CA ASP A 37 24.31 -6.93 -10.17
C ASP A 37 24.77 -7.86 -9.03
N LYS A 38 25.64 -8.84 -9.33
CA LYS A 38 26.04 -9.86 -8.35
C LYS A 38 27.50 -9.78 -7.95
N ASN A 39 28.32 -9.14 -8.74
CA ASN A 39 29.76 -9.05 -8.55
C ASN A 39 30.22 -7.60 -8.65
N HIS A 40 30.50 -7.00 -7.50
CA HIS A 40 30.95 -5.62 -7.37
C HIS A 40 32.47 -5.45 -7.37
N ALA A 41 33.24 -6.51 -7.72
CA ALA A 41 34.69 -6.40 -7.83
C ALA A 41 35.08 -5.42 -8.96
N PRO A 42 36.13 -4.61 -8.77
CA PRO A 42 36.52 -3.57 -9.74
C PRO A 42 36.73 -4.09 -11.17
N ASP A 43 37.21 -5.32 -11.30
CA ASP A 43 37.49 -5.96 -12.61
C ASP A 43 36.31 -6.79 -13.16
N ALA A 44 35.24 -6.96 -12.40
CA ALA A 44 34.10 -7.78 -12.82
C ALA A 44 33.43 -7.26 -14.08
N HIS A 45 33.29 -5.95 -14.20
CA HIS A 45 32.68 -5.31 -15.38
C HIS A 45 33.51 -5.55 -16.66
N ASN A 46 34.83 -5.34 -16.59
CA ASN A 46 35.71 -5.55 -17.74
C ASN A 46 35.75 -7.04 -18.13
N THR A 47 35.76 -7.92 -17.15
CA THR A 47 35.72 -9.38 -17.37
C THR A 47 34.39 -9.79 -18.05
N PHE A 48 33.26 -9.23 -17.60
CA PHE A 48 31.94 -9.49 -18.19
C PHE A 48 31.87 -9.02 -19.65
N VAL A 49 32.39 -7.83 -19.98
CA VAL A 49 32.44 -7.30 -21.34
C VAL A 49 33.29 -8.24 -22.24
N ASN A 50 34.45 -8.68 -21.75
CA ASN A 50 35.31 -9.61 -22.50
C ASN A 50 34.64 -10.98 -22.78
N ILE A 51 33.92 -11.53 -21.79
CA ILE A 51 33.11 -12.75 -21.91
C ILE A 51 32.00 -12.58 -22.96
N GLN A 52 31.32 -11.45 -22.98
CA GLN A 52 30.25 -11.13 -23.89
C GLN A 52 30.78 -10.96 -25.33
N GLU A 53 31.93 -10.31 -25.50
CA GLU A 53 32.60 -10.15 -26.78
C GLU A 53 33.06 -11.50 -27.34
N ALA A 54 33.68 -12.33 -26.49
CA ALA A 54 34.13 -13.67 -26.87
C ALA A 54 32.96 -14.54 -27.37
N TYR A 55 31.84 -14.56 -26.62
CA TYR A 55 30.66 -15.31 -27.03
C TYR A 55 30.05 -14.79 -28.32
N SER A 56 29.96 -13.48 -28.49
CA SER A 56 29.41 -12.87 -29.72
C SER A 56 30.24 -13.19 -30.94
N TYR A 57 31.58 -13.19 -30.82
CA TYR A 57 32.48 -13.54 -31.93
C TYR A 57 32.38 -15.02 -32.31
N LEU A 58 32.40 -15.90 -31.32
CA LEU A 58 32.32 -17.35 -31.54
C LEU A 58 30.99 -17.80 -32.15
N THR A 59 29.90 -17.09 -31.79
CA THR A 59 28.54 -17.36 -32.32
C THR A 59 28.32 -16.74 -33.69
N LYS A 60 28.78 -15.51 -33.95
CA LYS A 60 28.64 -14.83 -35.26
C LYS A 60 29.42 -15.51 -36.37
N ASN A 61 30.63 -15.95 -36.10
CA ASN A 61 31.43 -16.67 -37.12
C ASN A 61 30.80 -18.01 -37.49
N LYS A 62 30.11 -18.69 -36.56
CA LYS A 62 29.37 -19.90 -36.87
C LYS A 62 28.19 -19.64 -37.81
N ILE A 63 27.46 -18.53 -37.60
CA ILE A 63 26.36 -18.13 -38.48
C ILE A 63 26.87 -17.87 -39.91
N LYS A 64 28.06 -17.29 -40.08
CA LYS A 64 28.66 -17.05 -41.39
C LYS A 64 29.07 -18.33 -42.09
N TYR A 65 29.64 -19.31 -41.38
CA TYR A 65 29.98 -20.64 -41.90
C TYR A 65 28.72 -21.43 -42.29
N TRP A 66 27.71 -21.43 -41.47
CA TRP A 66 26.42 -22.06 -41.75
C TRP A 66 25.70 -21.42 -42.94
N LYS A 67 25.75 -20.08 -43.06
CA LYS A 67 25.14 -19.36 -44.18
C LYS A 67 25.78 -19.71 -45.54
N ASN A 68 27.09 -19.92 -45.57
CA ASN A 68 27.81 -20.35 -46.78
C ASN A 68 27.64 -21.84 -47.12
N SER A 69 27.46 -22.71 -46.14
CA SER A 69 27.18 -24.13 -46.32
C SER A 69 25.73 -24.41 -46.73
N TYR A 70 24.79 -23.56 -46.31
CA TYR A 70 23.36 -23.68 -46.61
C TYR A 70 22.90 -22.99 -47.91
N SER A 71 23.80 -22.31 -48.61
CA SER A 71 23.50 -21.66 -49.90
C SER A 71 23.23 -22.63 -51.06
N LYS A 72 23.26 -23.94 -50.81
CA LYS A 72 23.17 -24.98 -51.87
C LYS A 72 22.01 -25.97 -51.70
N SER A 73 20.97 -25.65 -50.94
CA SER A 73 19.75 -26.48 -50.95
C SER A 73 18.49 -25.61 -50.93
N ASN A 74 17.60 -25.87 -51.88
CA ASN A 74 16.28 -25.23 -52.12
C ASN A 74 15.27 -25.51 -51.02
N ASP A 75 15.65 -25.46 -49.72
CA ASP A 75 14.80 -25.86 -48.58
C ASP A 75 14.43 -24.71 -47.65
N THR A 76 14.42 -23.49 -48.18
CA THR A 76 14.04 -22.30 -47.43
C THR A 76 12.55 -22.28 -47.01
N SER A 77 11.69 -22.87 -47.82
CA SER A 77 10.24 -22.92 -47.54
C SER A 77 9.85 -23.87 -46.41
N ILE A 78 10.55 -25.00 -46.28
CA ILE A 78 10.31 -25.98 -45.19
C ILE A 78 10.81 -25.42 -43.85
N LYS A 79 11.99 -24.79 -43.85
CA LYS A 79 12.57 -24.18 -42.63
C LYS A 79 11.78 -22.98 -42.13
N GLU A 80 11.20 -22.19 -43.03
CA GLU A 80 10.33 -21.09 -42.68
C GLU A 80 9.01 -21.59 -42.05
N LYS A 81 8.42 -22.66 -42.59
CA LYS A 81 7.26 -23.34 -42.02
C LYS A 81 7.56 -23.89 -40.63
N ASP A 82 8.65 -24.62 -40.45
CA ASP A 82 9.06 -25.14 -39.15
C ASP A 82 9.33 -24.03 -38.12
N ARG A 83 9.90 -22.90 -38.54
CA ARG A 83 10.10 -21.73 -37.68
C ARG A 83 8.78 -21.11 -37.25
N LEU A 84 7.87 -20.91 -38.19
CA LEU A 84 6.54 -20.37 -37.93
C LEU A 84 5.75 -21.29 -36.99
N GLU A 85 5.83 -22.59 -37.19
CA GLU A 85 5.18 -23.58 -36.33
C GLU A 85 5.75 -23.58 -34.91
N ARG A 86 7.06 -23.50 -34.73
CA ARG A 86 7.70 -23.34 -33.42
C ARG A 86 7.26 -22.04 -32.71
N ILE A 87 7.14 -20.93 -33.45
CA ILE A 87 6.65 -19.65 -32.92
C ILE A 87 5.18 -19.79 -32.51
N ARG A 88 4.36 -20.47 -33.32
CA ARG A 88 2.95 -20.73 -33.02
C ARG A 88 2.80 -21.56 -31.76
N LEU A 89 3.53 -22.68 -31.64
CA LEU A 89 3.55 -23.55 -30.47
C LEU A 89 4.04 -22.82 -29.20
N ALA A 90 5.07 -21.97 -29.34
CA ALA A 90 5.56 -21.15 -28.24
C ALA A 90 4.51 -20.15 -27.76
N LYS A 91 3.80 -19.48 -28.68
CA LYS A 91 2.70 -18.56 -28.36
C LYS A 91 1.52 -19.29 -27.72
N GLU A 92 1.20 -20.48 -28.18
CA GLU A 92 0.14 -21.32 -27.62
C GLU A 92 0.47 -21.74 -26.17
N LYS A 93 1.71 -22.19 -25.93
CA LYS A 93 2.20 -22.50 -24.58
C LYS A 93 2.15 -21.29 -23.65
N LEU A 94 2.56 -20.11 -24.15
CA LEU A 94 2.51 -18.87 -23.37
C LEU A 94 1.07 -18.51 -23.01
N ARG A 95 0.14 -18.56 -23.98
CA ARG A 95 -1.28 -18.30 -23.72
C ARG A 95 -1.89 -19.30 -22.73
N ALA A 96 -1.54 -20.58 -22.86
CA ALA A 96 -1.99 -21.60 -21.93
C ALA A 96 -1.45 -21.37 -20.50
N TYR A 97 -0.20 -20.89 -20.38
CA TYR A 97 0.38 -20.51 -19.10
C TYR A 97 -0.34 -19.29 -18.48
N GLU A 98 -0.53 -18.24 -19.28
CA GLU A 98 -1.27 -17.03 -18.86
C GLU A 98 -2.71 -17.35 -18.43
N GLN A 99 -3.39 -18.23 -19.16
CA GLN A 99 -4.73 -18.69 -18.80
C GLN A 99 -4.76 -19.47 -17.48
N ARG A 100 -3.79 -20.36 -17.25
CA ARG A 100 -3.66 -21.09 -15.99
C ARG A 100 -3.38 -20.16 -14.81
N GLU A 101 -2.53 -19.17 -15.00
CA GLU A 101 -2.25 -18.14 -13.99
C GLU A 101 -3.50 -17.31 -13.67
N ALA A 102 -4.24 -16.89 -14.72
CA ALA A 102 -5.50 -16.17 -14.55
C ALA A 102 -6.54 -17.03 -13.81
N GLN A 103 -6.69 -18.31 -14.16
CA GLN A 103 -7.60 -19.24 -13.46
C GLN A 103 -7.23 -19.41 -11.99
N LYS A 104 -5.95 -19.61 -11.67
CA LYS A 104 -5.49 -19.68 -10.27
C LYS A 104 -5.79 -18.40 -9.48
N LEU A 105 -5.66 -17.25 -10.12
CA LEU A 105 -6.02 -15.96 -9.51
C LEU A 105 -7.54 -15.87 -9.29
N ASP A 106 -8.35 -16.29 -10.24
CA ASP A 106 -9.81 -16.29 -10.12
C ASP A 106 -10.31 -17.28 -9.06
N GLU A 107 -9.70 -18.47 -8.94
CA GLU A 107 -9.98 -19.43 -7.88
C GLU A 107 -9.67 -18.83 -6.50
N LYS A 108 -8.50 -18.23 -6.32
CA LYS A 108 -8.16 -17.53 -5.08
C LYS A 108 -9.11 -16.36 -4.80
N HIS A 109 -9.58 -15.67 -5.83
CA HIS A 109 -10.58 -14.62 -5.65
C HIS A 109 -11.90 -15.19 -5.14
N LYS A 110 -12.38 -16.26 -5.73
CA LYS A 110 -13.58 -16.95 -5.27
C LYS A 110 -13.43 -17.42 -3.82
N GLU A 111 -12.29 -18.01 -3.47
CA GLU A 111 -12.00 -18.44 -2.11
C GLU A 111 -12.03 -17.28 -1.10
N LEU A 112 -11.40 -16.14 -1.44
CA LEU A 112 -11.39 -14.95 -0.59
C LEU A 112 -12.75 -14.23 -0.53
N THR A 113 -13.51 -14.25 -1.62
CA THR A 113 -14.82 -13.58 -1.72
C THR A 113 -16.00 -14.50 -1.41
N SER A 114 -15.75 -15.77 -1.08
CA SER A 114 -16.73 -16.72 -0.60
C SER A 114 -16.59 -16.95 0.90
N GLY A 115 -17.71 -17.14 1.58
CA GLY A 115 -17.72 -17.50 2.99
C GLY A 115 -18.01 -16.36 3.96
N ILE A 116 -18.08 -16.73 5.25
CA ILE A 116 -18.49 -15.84 6.35
C ILE A 116 -17.58 -14.62 6.48
N LYS A 117 -16.27 -14.79 6.32
CA LYS A 117 -15.29 -13.68 6.41
C LYS A 117 -15.57 -12.55 5.41
N TRP A 118 -15.92 -12.92 4.18
CA TRP A 118 -16.27 -11.96 3.15
C TRP A 118 -17.59 -11.24 3.43
N SER A 119 -18.60 -11.97 3.89
CA SER A 119 -19.89 -11.40 4.30
C SER A 119 -19.73 -10.42 5.46
N VAL A 120 -18.91 -10.76 6.45
CA VAL A 120 -18.55 -9.85 7.57
C VAL A 120 -17.81 -8.62 7.04
N PHE A 121 -16.88 -8.78 6.10
CA PHE A 121 -16.17 -7.65 5.51
C PHE A 121 -17.08 -6.73 4.72
N ILE A 122 -18.03 -7.26 3.95
CA ILE A 122 -19.04 -6.47 3.24
C ILE A 122 -19.90 -5.68 4.23
N PHE A 123 -20.42 -6.33 5.26
CA PHE A 123 -21.19 -5.67 6.31
C PHE A 123 -20.39 -4.54 6.96
N PHE A 124 -19.14 -4.81 7.32
CA PHE A 124 -18.21 -3.82 7.85
C PHE A 124 -17.98 -2.66 6.90
N ALA A 125 -17.78 -2.91 5.60
CA ALA A 125 -17.57 -1.89 4.59
C ALA A 125 -18.79 -0.95 4.43
N TYR A 126 -19.99 -1.49 4.51
CA TYR A 126 -21.21 -0.66 4.50
C TYR A 126 -21.39 0.11 5.81
N ALA A 127 -21.09 -0.50 6.95
CA ALA A 127 -21.16 0.18 8.25
C ALA A 127 -20.19 1.37 8.32
N THR A 128 -18.94 1.18 7.86
CA THR A 128 -17.95 2.27 7.80
C THR A 128 -18.35 3.34 6.78
N LEU A 129 -18.97 2.96 5.65
CA LEU A 129 -19.50 3.91 4.65
C LEU A 129 -20.58 4.79 5.26
N VAL A 130 -21.55 4.20 5.95
CA VAL A 130 -22.62 4.95 6.62
C VAL A 130 -22.03 5.90 7.66
N CYS A 131 -21.09 5.42 8.47
CA CYS A 131 -20.40 6.23 9.47
C CYS A 131 -19.62 7.39 8.82
N ALA A 132 -18.93 7.15 7.70
CA ALA A 132 -18.24 8.20 6.95
C ALA A 132 -19.19 9.28 6.44
N LEU A 133 -20.35 8.88 5.90
CA LEU A 133 -21.37 9.82 5.45
C LEU A 133 -21.95 10.65 6.62
N LEU A 134 -22.22 10.01 7.75
CA LEU A 134 -22.66 10.72 8.95
C LEU A 134 -21.60 11.70 9.48
N LEU A 135 -20.31 11.32 9.45
CA LEU A 135 -19.22 12.23 9.83
C LEU A 135 -19.13 13.43 8.90
N ILE A 136 -19.26 13.19 7.58
CA ILE A 136 -19.24 14.27 6.59
C ILE A 136 -20.44 15.21 6.80
N THR A 137 -21.65 14.65 6.98
CA THR A 137 -22.84 15.49 7.23
C THR A 137 -22.73 16.29 8.53
N ASP A 138 -22.15 15.70 9.59
CA ASP A 138 -21.93 16.37 10.88
C ASP A 138 -20.99 17.58 10.79
N LEU A 139 -20.05 17.56 9.82
CA LEU A 139 -19.18 18.71 9.55
C LEU A 139 -19.92 19.93 8.98
N PHE A 140 -21.00 19.71 8.22
CA PHE A 140 -21.77 20.77 7.56
C PHE A 140 -22.97 21.24 8.40
N LEU A 141 -23.38 20.46 9.40
CA LEU A 141 -24.50 20.83 10.26
C LEU A 141 -24.13 21.99 11.20
N PRO A 142 -25.10 22.86 11.55
CA PRO A 142 -24.89 23.91 12.55
C PRO A 142 -24.51 23.28 13.88
N ARG A 143 -23.54 23.88 14.52
CA ARG A 143 -23.01 23.43 15.80
C ARG A 143 -23.95 23.79 16.96
N VAL A 144 -23.87 23.01 18.03
CA VAL A 144 -24.67 23.20 19.25
C VAL A 144 -23.75 23.67 20.35
N LEU A 145 -24.12 24.76 21.00
CA LEU A 145 -23.49 25.24 22.22
C LEU A 145 -24.14 24.55 23.42
N SER A 146 -23.33 23.89 24.23
CA SER A 146 -23.80 23.30 25.51
C SER A 146 -23.07 23.93 26.67
N THR A 147 -23.83 24.31 27.70
CA THR A 147 -23.27 24.80 28.96
C THR A 147 -22.97 23.63 29.87
N GLU A 148 -21.75 23.56 30.38
CA GLU A 148 -21.30 22.51 31.29
C GLU A 148 -20.53 23.11 32.46
N LYS A 149 -20.64 22.45 33.63
CA LYS A 149 -19.91 22.87 34.84
C LYS A 149 -18.63 22.04 34.95
N ILE A 150 -17.52 22.72 35.23
CA ILE A 150 -16.23 22.07 35.46
C ILE A 150 -16.25 21.48 36.87
N THR A 151 -15.96 20.17 36.93
CA THR A 151 -15.87 19.43 38.20
C THR A 151 -14.42 19.21 38.63
N HIS A 152 -13.49 19.04 37.67
CA HIS A 152 -12.09 18.82 37.98
C HIS A 152 -11.19 19.27 36.84
N VAL A 153 -10.00 19.77 37.15
CA VAL A 153 -8.97 20.17 36.19
C VAL A 153 -7.68 19.45 36.54
N SER A 154 -7.16 18.68 35.61
CA SER A 154 -5.92 17.90 35.82
C SER A 154 -4.66 18.79 35.76
N ALA A 155 -3.56 18.26 36.27
CA ALA A 155 -2.24 18.79 35.95
C ALA A 155 -1.95 18.70 34.44
N PRO A 156 -1.06 19.57 33.90
CA PRO A 156 -0.68 19.50 32.47
C PRO A 156 -0.05 18.16 32.13
N ILE A 157 -0.47 17.60 31.00
CA ILE A 157 0.04 16.35 30.46
C ILE A 157 0.62 16.66 29.07
N LYS A 158 1.72 16.02 28.68
CA LYS A 158 2.24 16.13 27.31
C LYS A 158 1.33 15.39 26.35
N GLY A 159 0.76 16.12 25.40
CA GLY A 159 -0.02 15.56 24.28
C GLY A 159 0.84 14.79 23.29
N PHE A 160 0.20 14.20 22.29
CA PHE A 160 0.86 13.41 21.26
C PHE A 160 1.81 14.25 20.39
N ASP A 161 1.52 15.52 20.19
CA ASP A 161 2.29 16.50 19.42
C ASP A 161 3.30 17.30 20.28
N LEU A 162 3.62 16.81 21.48
CA LEU A 162 4.49 17.45 22.46
C LEU A 162 3.92 18.77 23.06
N THR A 163 2.73 19.17 22.69
CA THR A 163 2.04 20.30 23.34
C THR A 163 1.57 19.92 24.74
N GLU A 164 1.60 20.87 25.66
CA GLU A 164 1.06 20.65 26.99
C GLU A 164 -0.45 20.87 26.99
N VAL A 165 -1.17 19.82 27.33
CA VAL A 165 -2.65 19.81 27.39
C VAL A 165 -3.11 19.58 28.83
N ILE A 166 -4.24 20.17 29.19
CA ILE A 166 -4.94 19.90 30.45
C ILE A 166 -6.21 19.09 30.16
N CYS A 167 -6.54 18.22 31.08
CA CYS A 167 -7.77 17.46 31.02
C CYS A 167 -8.81 18.18 31.93
N ILE A 168 -9.93 18.60 31.34
CA ILE A 168 -11.04 19.21 32.02
C ILE A 168 -12.15 18.19 32.12
N GLN A 169 -12.51 17.83 33.32
CA GLN A 169 -13.69 17.02 33.57
C GLN A 169 -14.88 17.95 33.85
N THR A 170 -15.95 17.73 33.14
CA THR A 170 -17.23 18.41 33.35
C THR A 170 -18.26 17.40 33.87
N ASN A 171 -19.42 17.93 34.26
CA ASN A 171 -20.56 17.11 34.69
C ASN A 171 -21.07 16.14 33.59
N LYS A 172 -20.68 16.31 32.31
CA LYS A 172 -21.14 15.48 31.19
C LYS A 172 -20.04 14.68 30.53
N SER A 173 -18.83 15.24 30.39
CA SER A 173 -17.75 14.63 29.60
C SER A 173 -16.37 15.13 30.01
N THR A 174 -15.34 14.54 29.44
CA THR A 174 -13.94 14.91 29.65
C THR A 174 -13.36 15.48 28.36
N TYR A 175 -12.67 16.63 28.47
CA TYR A 175 -12.09 17.34 27.33
C TYR A 175 -10.61 17.60 27.55
N TYR A 176 -9.86 17.56 26.45
CA TYR A 176 -8.44 17.92 26.45
C TYR A 176 -8.29 19.26 25.73
N VAL A 177 -7.68 20.23 26.41
CA VAL A 177 -7.59 21.62 25.95
C VAL A 177 -6.15 22.11 26.16
N SER A 178 -5.75 23.17 25.45
CA SER A 178 -4.43 23.80 25.63
C SER A 178 -4.24 24.26 27.10
N LYS A 179 -3.00 24.16 27.57
CA LYS A 179 -2.58 24.61 28.89
C LYS A 179 -2.94 26.09 29.17
N ASP A 180 -2.98 26.92 28.13
CA ASP A 180 -3.25 28.36 28.25
C ASP A 180 -4.59 28.66 28.90
N LEU A 181 -5.52 27.70 28.84
CA LEU A 181 -6.81 27.83 29.48
C LEU A 181 -6.74 27.65 31.02
N ARG A 182 -5.68 27.04 31.57
CA ARG A 182 -5.54 26.72 32.98
C ARG A 182 -5.64 27.94 33.89
N ASP A 183 -5.04 29.06 33.50
CA ASP A 183 -4.96 30.27 34.31
C ASP A 183 -6.32 31.00 34.42
N PHE A 184 -7.27 30.62 33.55
CA PHE A 184 -8.60 31.20 33.48
C PHE A 184 -9.70 30.27 34.03
N ILE A 185 -9.40 28.98 34.21
CA ILE A 185 -10.37 28.00 34.70
C ILE A 185 -10.31 27.92 36.23
N ILE A 186 -11.43 28.21 36.84
CA ILE A 186 -11.67 27.96 38.27
C ILE A 186 -12.67 26.81 38.36
N GLU A 187 -12.46 25.87 39.30
CA GLU A 187 -13.41 24.79 39.57
C GLU A 187 -14.82 25.36 39.89
N ASN A 188 -15.86 24.69 39.45
CA ASN A 188 -17.28 25.09 39.53
C ASN A 188 -17.73 26.22 38.59
N HIS A 189 -16.88 26.72 37.69
CA HIS A 189 -17.32 27.66 36.65
C HIS A 189 -18.05 26.96 35.51
N GLU A 190 -18.96 27.70 34.90
CA GLU A 190 -19.65 27.27 33.67
C GLU A 190 -18.83 27.63 32.46
N VAL A 191 -18.68 26.64 31.57
CA VAL A 191 -18.03 26.81 30.26
C VAL A 191 -19.01 26.46 29.15
N PHE A 192 -18.88 27.18 28.05
CA PHE A 192 -19.67 26.91 26.86
C PHE A 192 -18.82 26.02 25.92
N ILE A 193 -19.35 24.86 25.56
CA ILE A 193 -18.67 23.91 24.72
C ILE A 193 -19.42 23.80 23.40
N GLU A 194 -18.71 24.09 22.32
CA GLU A 194 -19.22 23.94 20.98
C GLU A 194 -19.04 22.50 20.51
N LYS A 195 -20.16 21.84 20.23
CA LYS A 195 -20.20 20.43 19.82
C LYS A 195 -20.83 20.27 18.46
N THR A 196 -20.37 19.21 17.73
CA THR A 196 -21.06 18.76 16.54
C THR A 196 -22.43 18.18 16.92
N ARG A 197 -23.38 18.20 15.98
CA ARG A 197 -24.77 17.87 16.26
C ARG A 197 -25.03 16.37 16.39
N ILE A 198 -24.39 15.54 15.54
CA ILE A 198 -24.65 14.10 15.49
C ILE A 198 -23.77 13.37 16.51
N PHE A 199 -22.46 13.58 16.44
CA PHE A 199 -21.50 12.84 17.28
C PHE A 199 -21.17 13.51 18.59
N HIS A 200 -21.69 14.71 18.84
CA HIS A 200 -21.42 15.52 20.03
C HIS A 200 -19.92 15.72 20.30
N THR A 201 -19.11 15.71 19.24
CA THR A 201 -17.67 15.90 19.35
C THR A 201 -17.40 17.37 19.67
N ALA A 202 -16.75 17.64 20.80
CA ALA A 202 -16.35 18.98 21.16
C ALA A 202 -15.27 19.49 20.21
N ARG A 203 -15.40 20.73 19.77
CA ARG A 203 -14.46 21.40 18.88
C ARG A 203 -13.78 22.58 19.51
N SER A 204 -14.53 23.35 20.28
CA SER A 204 -14.03 24.54 20.98
C SER A 204 -14.67 24.68 22.34
N VAL A 205 -13.88 25.17 23.28
CA VAL A 205 -14.36 25.58 24.62
C VAL A 205 -14.30 27.08 24.67
N TYR A 206 -15.42 27.71 25.01
CA TYR A 206 -15.52 29.14 25.21
C TYR A 206 -15.59 29.44 26.68
N HIS A 207 -14.74 30.33 27.12
CA HIS A 207 -14.76 30.86 28.46
C HIS A 207 -15.07 32.36 28.42
N TYR A 208 -16.00 32.80 29.27
CA TYR A 208 -16.39 34.19 29.37
C TYR A 208 -15.55 34.88 30.45
N THR A 209 -14.64 35.75 30.02
CA THR A 209 -13.93 36.66 30.91
C THR A 209 -14.70 38.00 30.94
N LYS A 210 -14.62 38.76 32.00
CA LYS A 210 -15.39 40.01 32.20
C LYS A 210 -15.42 40.98 31.02
N THR A 211 -14.48 40.87 30.09
CA THR A 211 -14.33 41.78 28.96
C THR A 211 -14.30 41.09 27.56
N ASN A 212 -13.96 39.80 27.48
CA ASN A 212 -13.80 39.12 26.19
C ASN A 212 -14.25 37.65 26.25
N LEU A 213 -14.83 37.18 25.14
CA LEU A 213 -15.08 35.78 24.91
C LEU A 213 -13.81 35.17 24.30
N THR A 214 -13.12 34.33 25.04
CA THR A 214 -11.95 33.59 24.53
C THR A 214 -12.36 32.19 24.15
N HIS A 215 -11.80 31.68 23.04
CA HIS A 215 -12.08 30.34 22.58
C HIS A 215 -10.78 29.53 22.51
N TYR A 216 -10.87 28.26 22.87
CA TYR A 216 -9.76 27.31 22.88
C TYR A 216 -10.16 26.05 22.13
N ASN A 217 -9.31 25.58 21.26
CA ASN A 217 -9.55 24.35 20.49
C ASN A 217 -9.40 23.12 21.40
N THR A 218 -10.27 22.13 21.18
CA THR A 218 -10.23 20.82 21.86
C THR A 218 -9.61 19.71 20.99
N ASP A 219 -8.92 20.07 19.92
CA ASP A 219 -8.44 19.14 18.87
C ASP A 219 -7.20 18.31 19.25
N TYR A 220 -7.00 18.03 20.53
CA TYR A 220 -5.84 17.31 21.05
C TYR A 220 -6.01 15.78 21.13
N THR A 221 -7.09 15.22 20.60
CA THR A 221 -7.29 13.77 20.57
C THR A 221 -7.16 13.23 19.15
N LEU A 222 -6.45 12.10 19.01
CA LEU A 222 -6.30 11.38 17.71
C LEU A 222 -7.65 11.09 17.01
N LEU A 223 -8.74 11.02 17.78
CA LEU A 223 -10.09 10.74 17.28
C LEU A 223 -10.80 11.99 16.72
N ASN A 224 -10.25 13.17 16.94
CA ASN A 224 -10.73 14.42 16.37
C ASN A 224 -10.04 14.74 15.01
N LEU A 225 -9.41 13.76 14.36
CA LEU A 225 -8.83 13.87 13.03
C LEU A 225 -9.93 14.06 11.95
N ASN A 226 -10.69 15.13 12.05
CA ASN A 226 -11.54 15.65 10.98
C ASN A 226 -10.65 16.48 10.04
N PRO A 227 -10.40 16.10 8.80
CA PRO A 227 -11.21 15.33 7.84
C PRO A 227 -10.67 13.93 7.51
N ILE A 228 -9.61 13.44 8.15
CA ILE A 228 -8.92 12.21 7.76
C ILE A 228 -9.79 10.96 8.04
N LEU A 229 -10.52 10.98 9.15
CA LEU A 229 -11.31 9.83 9.60
C LEU A 229 -12.40 9.40 8.60
N PRO A 230 -13.21 10.30 8.01
CA PRO A 230 -14.17 9.93 6.97
C PRO A 230 -13.50 9.31 5.74
N ILE A 231 -12.34 9.83 5.32
CA ILE A 231 -11.58 9.30 4.19
C ILE A 231 -11.11 7.87 4.48
N LEU A 232 -10.61 7.63 5.70
CA LEU A 232 -10.18 6.30 6.14
C LEU A 232 -11.35 5.30 6.11
N PHE A 233 -12.54 5.71 6.53
CA PHE A 233 -13.74 4.88 6.55
C PHE A 233 -14.34 4.61 5.16
N LEU A 234 -13.93 5.35 4.12
CA LEU A 234 -14.28 5.05 2.73
C LEU A 234 -13.41 3.96 2.09
N LEU A 235 -12.24 3.63 2.67
CA LEU A 235 -11.32 2.64 2.08
C LEU A 235 -11.93 1.24 1.92
N PRO A 236 -12.71 0.69 2.89
CA PRO A 236 -13.26 -0.66 2.75
C PRO A 236 -14.16 -0.82 1.52
N ILE A 237 -14.99 0.17 1.20
CA ILE A 237 -15.90 0.09 0.05
C ILE A 237 -15.16 0.11 -1.30
N LEU A 238 -14.00 0.78 -1.36
CA LEU A 238 -13.16 0.78 -2.56
C LEU A 238 -12.59 -0.61 -2.84
N ILE A 239 -12.26 -1.37 -1.79
CA ILE A 239 -11.78 -2.75 -1.91
C ILE A 239 -12.91 -3.66 -2.40
N VAL A 240 -14.13 -3.53 -1.86
CA VAL A 240 -15.30 -4.31 -2.30
C VAL A 240 -15.58 -4.12 -3.78
N LYS A 241 -15.45 -2.90 -4.30
CA LYS A 241 -15.71 -2.57 -5.72
C LYS A 241 -14.61 -3.06 -6.68
N ARG A 242 -13.42 -3.37 -6.21
CA ARG A 242 -12.29 -3.73 -7.07
C ARG A 242 -12.35 -5.19 -7.46
N LYS A 243 -12.51 -5.47 -8.77
CA LYS A 243 -12.67 -6.84 -9.31
C LYS A 243 -11.36 -7.54 -9.68
N ARG A 244 -10.21 -6.84 -9.67
CA ARG A 244 -8.93 -7.44 -10.10
C ARG A 244 -8.10 -7.87 -8.90
N LEU A 245 -7.75 -9.15 -8.86
CA LEU A 245 -6.81 -9.68 -7.88
C LEU A 245 -5.38 -9.30 -8.27
N SER A 246 -4.70 -8.74 -7.28
CA SER A 246 -3.26 -8.55 -7.27
C SER A 246 -2.78 -8.96 -5.88
N ILE A 247 -1.51 -9.32 -5.73
CA ILE A 247 -0.90 -9.55 -4.42
C ILE A 247 -1.13 -8.33 -3.52
N LEU A 248 -1.03 -7.12 -4.08
CA LEU A 248 -1.35 -5.87 -3.39
C LEU A 248 -2.81 -5.78 -2.90
N TYR A 249 -3.75 -6.42 -3.61
CA TYR A 249 -5.15 -6.46 -3.18
C TYR A 249 -5.31 -7.27 -1.88
N ILE A 250 -4.66 -8.42 -1.77
CA ILE A 250 -4.72 -9.27 -0.58
C ILE A 250 -4.15 -8.54 0.63
N PHE A 251 -3.00 -7.86 0.46
CA PHE A 251 -2.43 -7.01 1.51
C PHE A 251 -3.37 -5.86 1.89
N ALA A 252 -3.92 -5.14 0.91
CA ALA A 252 -4.84 -4.04 1.13
C ALA A 252 -6.12 -4.50 1.84
N TYR A 253 -6.69 -5.65 1.45
CA TYR A 253 -7.84 -6.26 2.11
C TYR A 253 -7.57 -6.52 3.61
N ASN A 254 -6.46 -7.20 3.92
CA ASN A 254 -6.12 -7.50 5.30
C ASN A 254 -5.78 -6.22 6.09
N ALA A 255 -4.98 -5.33 5.53
CA ALA A 255 -4.61 -4.07 6.18
C ALA A 255 -5.85 -3.23 6.49
N VAL A 256 -6.76 -3.06 5.53
CA VAL A 256 -7.99 -2.28 5.73
C VAL A 256 -8.91 -2.98 6.72
N PHE A 257 -9.08 -4.30 6.64
CA PHE A 257 -9.94 -5.02 7.57
C PHE A 257 -9.47 -4.88 9.02
N TYR A 258 -8.19 -5.10 9.29
CA TYR A 258 -7.67 -5.04 10.66
C TYR A 258 -7.43 -3.61 11.13
N VAL A 259 -6.75 -2.77 10.35
CA VAL A 259 -6.38 -1.42 10.80
C VAL A 259 -7.61 -0.51 10.87
N VAL A 260 -8.39 -0.44 9.79
CA VAL A 260 -9.61 0.39 9.79
C VAL A 260 -10.66 -0.19 10.74
N GLY A 261 -10.72 -1.53 10.89
CA GLY A 261 -11.59 -2.21 11.83
C GLY A 261 -11.31 -1.83 13.28
N ILE A 262 -10.05 -1.84 13.69
CA ILE A 262 -9.65 -1.43 15.04
C ILE A 262 -9.99 0.05 15.27
N VAL A 263 -9.63 0.93 14.32
CA VAL A 263 -9.94 2.37 14.41
C VAL A 263 -11.45 2.60 14.51
N PHE A 264 -12.25 1.88 13.72
CA PHE A 264 -13.70 1.98 13.73
C PHE A 264 -14.31 1.51 15.06
N LEU A 265 -13.82 0.41 15.62
CA LEU A 265 -14.24 -0.08 16.94
C LEU A 265 -13.89 0.93 18.04
N ILE A 266 -12.66 1.44 18.05
CA ILE A 266 -12.26 2.46 19.01
C ILE A 266 -13.15 3.70 18.84
N PHE A 267 -13.42 4.15 17.62
CA PHE A 267 -14.27 5.31 17.35
C PHE A 267 -15.68 5.12 17.89
N ILE A 268 -16.29 3.96 17.68
CA ILE A 268 -17.65 3.68 18.17
C ILE A 268 -17.71 3.54 19.69
N CYS A 269 -16.72 2.88 20.30
CA CYS A 269 -16.67 2.63 21.73
C CYS A 269 -16.35 3.90 22.55
N THR A 270 -15.74 4.92 21.93
CA THR A 270 -15.38 6.16 22.62
C THR A 270 -16.52 7.18 22.58
N GLY A 271 -16.77 7.86 23.72
CA GLY A 271 -17.68 9.01 23.79
C GLY A 271 -19.15 8.68 23.51
N ASN A 272 -19.61 7.45 23.82
CA ASN A 272 -21.01 7.03 23.61
C ASN A 272 -21.51 7.18 22.17
N ARG A 273 -20.60 7.21 21.19
CA ARG A 273 -20.93 7.46 19.78
C ARG A 273 -21.86 6.41 19.17
N ALA A 274 -21.80 5.16 19.64
CA ALA A 274 -22.75 4.13 19.25
C ALA A 274 -24.21 4.55 19.52
N ILE A 275 -24.47 5.15 20.67
CA ILE A 275 -25.80 5.66 21.04
C ILE A 275 -26.18 6.86 20.16
N HIS A 276 -25.24 7.78 19.92
CA HIS A 276 -25.47 8.94 19.05
C HIS A 276 -25.77 8.57 17.60
N ILE A 277 -25.15 7.52 17.07
CA ILE A 277 -25.48 6.97 15.74
C ILE A 277 -26.90 6.43 15.72
N LEU A 278 -27.29 5.64 16.74
CA LEU A 278 -28.61 5.02 16.82
C LEU A 278 -29.73 6.06 17.00
N THR A 279 -29.45 7.15 17.71
CA THR A 279 -30.43 8.20 18.00
C THR A 279 -30.38 9.37 17.00
N ILE A 280 -29.46 9.33 16.02
CA ILE A 280 -29.22 10.43 15.05
C ILE A 280 -29.03 11.77 15.78
N GLY A 281 -28.38 11.74 16.96
CA GLY A 281 -28.15 12.95 17.78
C GLY A 281 -29.40 13.56 18.40
N ILE A 282 -30.53 12.86 18.45
CA ILE A 282 -31.78 13.31 19.06
C ILE A 282 -31.76 13.00 20.58
N LYS A 283 -30.78 13.57 21.29
CA LYS A 283 -30.87 13.65 22.76
C LYS A 283 -30.30 14.94 23.27
#